data_87089332c394eb383d7b433701f3fa37
#
_entry.id   87089332c394eb383d7b433701f3fa37
#
_cell.length_a   1.000
_cell.length_b   1.000
_cell.length_c   1.000
_cell.angle_alpha   90.00
_cell.angle_beta   90.00
_cell.angle_gamma   90.00
#
_symmetry.space_group_name_H-M   'P 1'
#
loop_
_entity.id
_entity.type
_entity.pdbx_description
1 polymer ?
#
loop_
_entity_poly.entity_id
_entity_poly.type
_entity_poly.pdbx_seq_one_letter_code
_entity_poly.pdbx_strand_id
1 'polypeptide(L)'
;MKNIILFAIACLALSSCSNMKSDAEKACDFITQTMEMMPEMLELSMKASFGDEDSKKEAQKELDELQASLEKTGKELESIKAKYDEEEFQAYLLENCEAAKEMLEMGKAFQGIGE
;
A
#
# COMPACT_ATOMS: atom_id res chain seq x y z
N MET A 1 -12.82 -40.40 -9.62
CA MET A 1 -11.83 -39.80 -8.71
C MET A 1 -11.04 -38.68 -9.36
N LYS A 2 -10.58 -38.84 -10.61
CA LYS A 2 -9.85 -37.76 -11.31
C LYS A 2 -10.68 -36.48 -11.50
N ASN A 3 -11.98 -36.59 -11.77
CA ASN A 3 -12.87 -35.46 -11.96
C ASN A 3 -13.06 -34.65 -10.68
N ILE A 4 -13.04 -35.30 -9.52
CA ILE A 4 -13.19 -34.65 -8.23
C ILE A 4 -11.96 -33.77 -7.93
N ILE A 5 -10.76 -34.32 -8.23
CA ILE A 5 -9.48 -33.63 -8.02
C ILE A 5 -9.40 -32.39 -8.91
N LEU A 6 -9.78 -32.52 -10.19
CA LEU A 6 -9.83 -31.38 -11.13
C LEU A 6 -10.80 -30.30 -10.69
N PHE A 7 -11.95 -30.70 -10.17
CA PHE A 7 -12.95 -29.77 -9.65
C PHE A 7 -12.42 -29.02 -8.41
N ALA A 8 -11.73 -29.74 -7.52
CA ALA A 8 -11.12 -29.14 -6.34
C ALA A 8 -10.04 -28.12 -6.71
N ILE A 9 -9.21 -28.42 -7.71
CA ILE A 9 -8.18 -27.51 -8.21
C ILE A 9 -8.82 -26.27 -8.82
N ALA A 10 -9.88 -26.44 -9.60
CA ALA A 10 -10.63 -25.33 -10.19
C ALA A 10 -11.24 -24.44 -9.13
N CYS A 11 -11.81 -25.02 -8.07
CA CYS A 11 -12.35 -24.27 -6.95
C CYS A 11 -11.27 -23.49 -6.20
N LEU A 12 -10.10 -24.09 -6.01
CA LEU A 12 -8.96 -23.43 -5.38
C LEU A 12 -8.46 -22.26 -6.23
N ALA A 13 -8.41 -22.43 -7.54
CA ALA A 13 -8.01 -21.38 -8.47
C ALA A 13 -9.02 -20.22 -8.45
N LEU A 14 -10.31 -20.51 -8.41
CA LEU A 14 -11.36 -19.51 -8.30
C LEU A 14 -11.30 -18.78 -6.96
N SER A 15 -11.07 -19.51 -5.87
CA SER A 15 -10.89 -18.95 -4.54
C SER A 15 -9.66 -18.03 -4.49
N SER A 16 -8.56 -18.43 -5.13
CA SER A 16 -7.35 -17.65 -5.25
C SER A 16 -7.61 -16.31 -5.97
N CYS A 17 -8.31 -16.37 -7.11
CA CYS A 17 -8.67 -15.16 -7.86
C CYS A 17 -9.60 -14.25 -7.07
N SER A 18 -10.56 -14.83 -6.35
CA SER A 18 -11.47 -14.12 -5.49
C SER A 18 -10.73 -13.43 -4.34
N ASN A 19 -9.78 -14.14 -3.72
CA ASN A 19 -8.95 -13.60 -2.65
C ASN A 19 -8.03 -12.50 -3.16
N MET A 20 -7.48 -12.66 -4.37
CA MET A 20 -6.61 -11.65 -4.99
C MET A 20 -7.37 -10.34 -5.19
N LYS A 21 -8.60 -10.40 -5.65
CA LYS A 21 -9.44 -9.20 -5.82
C LYS A 21 -9.66 -8.48 -4.49
N SER A 22 -10.04 -9.22 -3.45
CA SER A 22 -10.28 -8.68 -2.12
C SER A 22 -8.99 -8.10 -1.50
N ASP A 23 -7.89 -8.82 -1.62
CA ASP A 23 -6.58 -8.39 -1.12
C ASP A 23 -6.04 -7.19 -1.90
N ALA A 24 -6.28 -7.14 -3.21
CA ALA A 24 -5.91 -6.00 -4.03
C ALA A 24 -6.73 -4.75 -3.66
N GLU A 25 -8.00 -4.90 -3.35
CA GLU A 25 -8.84 -3.81 -2.86
C GLU A 25 -8.31 -3.25 -1.53
N LYS A 26 -7.91 -4.12 -0.61
CA LYS A 26 -7.28 -3.70 0.66
C LYS A 26 -5.97 -2.98 0.41
N ALA A 27 -5.14 -3.51 -0.48
CA ALA A 27 -3.86 -2.89 -0.84
C ALA A 27 -4.10 -1.51 -1.48
N CYS A 28 -5.11 -1.39 -2.33
CA CYS A 28 -5.50 -0.14 -2.96
C CYS A 28 -5.94 0.90 -1.91
N ASP A 29 -6.73 0.48 -0.93
CA ASP A 29 -7.17 1.33 0.19
C ASP A 29 -5.97 1.81 0.99
N PHE A 30 -5.01 0.95 1.27
CA PHE A 30 -3.78 1.30 1.99
C PHE A 30 -2.95 2.32 1.21
N ILE A 31 -2.80 2.12 -0.10
CA ILE A 31 -2.09 3.06 -0.97
C ILE A 31 -2.80 4.42 -0.99
N THR A 32 -4.12 4.41 -1.12
CA THR A 32 -4.93 5.64 -1.11
C THR A 32 -4.78 6.39 0.21
N GLN A 33 -4.87 5.69 1.34
CA GLN A 33 -4.69 6.27 2.66
C GLN A 33 -3.29 6.86 2.83
N THR A 34 -2.27 6.14 2.35
CA THR A 34 -0.88 6.60 2.40
C THR A 34 -0.71 7.89 1.59
N MET A 35 -1.30 7.95 0.40
CA MET A 35 -1.27 9.15 -0.44
C MET A 35 -1.98 10.33 0.22
N GLU A 36 -3.11 10.09 0.87
CA GLU A 36 -3.85 11.12 1.61
C GLU A 36 -3.07 11.63 2.83
N MET A 37 -2.29 10.75 3.45
CA MET A 37 -1.44 11.10 4.59
C MET A 37 -0.19 11.89 4.21
N MET A 38 0.27 11.79 2.97
CA MET A 38 1.50 12.46 2.53
C MET A 38 1.52 13.97 2.78
N PRO A 39 0.47 14.74 2.38
CA PRO A 39 0.45 16.18 2.68
C PRO A 39 0.49 16.48 4.18
N GLU A 40 -0.23 15.70 4.97
CA GLU A 40 -0.25 15.83 6.42
C GLU A 40 1.12 15.55 7.03
N MET A 41 1.79 14.48 6.60
CA MET A 41 3.15 14.14 7.03
C MET A 41 4.14 15.26 6.70
N LEU A 42 4.01 15.83 5.51
CA LEU A 42 4.86 16.93 5.07
C LEU A 42 4.66 18.17 5.94
N GLU A 43 3.40 18.52 6.22
CA GLU A 43 3.05 19.62 7.10
C GLU A 43 3.59 19.41 8.52
N LEU A 44 3.43 18.21 9.07
CA LEU A 44 3.94 17.84 10.38
C LEU A 44 5.46 17.87 10.42
N SER A 45 6.13 17.43 9.36
CA SER A 45 7.58 17.49 9.24
C SER A 45 8.07 18.94 9.26
N MET A 46 7.37 19.83 8.59
CA MET A 46 7.68 21.26 8.62
C MET A 46 7.50 21.85 10.01
N LYS A 47 6.41 21.54 10.69
CA LYS A 47 6.15 21.99 12.06
C LYS A 47 7.21 21.46 13.02
N ALA A 48 7.64 20.20 12.85
CA ALA A 48 8.69 19.60 13.67
C ALA A 48 10.04 20.26 13.44
N SER A 49 10.31 20.77 12.24
CA SER A 49 11.59 21.39 11.90
C SER A 49 11.64 22.89 12.20
N PHE A 50 10.53 23.60 11.98
CA PHE A 50 10.49 25.06 12.00
C PHE A 50 9.56 25.66 13.07
N GLY A 51 8.80 24.84 13.78
CA GLY A 51 7.88 25.28 14.82
C GLY A 51 8.59 25.60 16.14
N ASP A 52 7.84 26.16 17.09
CA ASP A 52 8.33 26.33 18.46
C ASP A 52 8.41 24.98 19.18
N GLU A 53 8.93 24.96 20.41
CA GLU A 53 9.16 23.73 21.16
C GLU A 53 7.88 22.92 21.37
N ASP A 54 6.77 23.57 21.69
CA ASP A 54 5.47 22.90 21.90
C ASP A 54 4.94 22.31 20.61
N SER A 55 5.01 23.07 19.51
CA SER A 55 4.60 22.61 18.16
C SER A 55 5.46 21.45 17.69
N LYS A 56 6.77 21.50 17.95
CA LYS A 56 7.70 20.42 17.62
C LYS A 56 7.34 19.12 18.33
N LYS A 57 7.03 19.20 19.61
CA LYS A 57 6.67 18.04 20.43
C LYS A 57 5.36 17.40 19.95
N GLU A 58 4.35 18.23 19.69
CA GLU A 58 3.07 17.75 19.16
C GLU A 58 3.24 17.12 17.78
N ALA A 59 3.97 17.79 16.90
CA ALA A 59 4.22 17.29 15.55
C ALA A 59 4.99 15.98 15.57
N GLN A 60 6.00 15.87 16.44
CA GLN A 60 6.78 14.63 16.59
C GLN A 60 5.91 13.48 17.08
N LYS A 61 5.03 13.75 18.04
CA LYS A 61 4.09 12.75 18.57
C LYS A 61 3.14 12.25 17.47
N GLU A 62 2.57 13.16 16.70
CA GLU A 62 1.68 12.81 15.59
C GLU A 62 2.43 12.05 14.49
N LEU A 63 3.67 12.45 14.18
CA LEU A 63 4.51 11.74 13.21
C LEU A 63 4.80 10.32 13.68
N ASP A 64 5.11 10.13 14.95
CA ASP A 64 5.36 8.80 15.53
C ASP A 64 4.11 7.91 15.43
N GLU A 65 2.93 8.47 15.69
CA GLU A 65 1.65 7.76 15.55
C GLU A 65 1.38 7.37 14.09
N LEU A 66 1.62 8.28 13.16
CA LEU A 66 1.46 8.02 11.72
C LEU A 66 2.45 6.97 11.24
N GLN A 67 3.70 7.06 11.71
CA GLN A 67 4.74 6.09 11.36
C GLN A 67 4.38 4.70 11.85
N ALA A 68 3.88 4.57 13.09
CA ALA A 68 3.42 3.29 13.63
C ALA A 68 2.26 2.72 12.82
N SER A 69 1.32 3.56 12.40
CA SER A 69 0.20 3.17 11.54
C SER A 69 0.69 2.69 10.17
N LEU A 70 1.65 3.39 9.57
CA LEU A 70 2.24 3.01 8.28
C LEU A 70 3.01 1.70 8.37
N GLU A 71 3.73 1.48 9.47
CA GLU A 71 4.44 0.20 9.69
C GLU A 71 3.48 -0.96 9.78
N LYS A 72 2.37 -0.80 10.50
CA LYS A 72 1.33 -1.81 10.63
C LYS A 72 0.71 -2.12 9.26
N THR A 73 0.37 -1.09 8.52
CA THR A 73 -0.18 -1.20 7.16
C THR A 73 0.82 -1.88 6.23
N GLY A 74 2.10 -1.50 6.32
CA GLY A 74 3.17 -2.09 5.54
C GLY A 74 3.33 -3.59 5.80
N LYS A 75 3.24 -4.01 7.05
CA LYS A 75 3.30 -5.43 7.42
C LYS A 75 2.12 -6.22 6.86
N GLU A 76 0.92 -5.66 6.92
CA GLU A 76 -0.27 -6.26 6.33
C GLU A 76 -0.11 -6.41 4.82
N LEU A 77 0.43 -5.37 4.17
CA LEU A 77 0.69 -5.39 2.72
C LEU A 77 1.73 -6.45 2.35
N GLU A 78 2.80 -6.59 3.13
CA GLU A 78 3.81 -7.63 2.93
C GLU A 78 3.21 -9.03 3.07
N SER A 79 2.33 -9.23 4.05
CA SER A 79 1.61 -10.50 4.24
C SER A 79 0.74 -10.83 3.03
N ILE A 80 0.08 -9.83 2.47
CA ILE A 80 -0.73 -9.99 1.26
C ILE A 80 0.15 -10.34 0.07
N LYS A 81 1.25 -9.62 -0.13
CA LYS A 81 2.20 -9.87 -1.24
C LYS A 81 2.80 -11.27 -1.18
N ALA A 82 3.05 -11.77 0.02
CA ALA A 82 3.64 -13.09 0.22
C ALA A 82 2.73 -14.24 -0.28
N LYS A 83 1.42 -13.99 -0.37
CA LYS A 83 0.44 -14.98 -0.86
C LYS A 83 0.45 -15.15 -2.38
N TYR A 84 0.95 -14.16 -3.11
CA TYR A 84 0.86 -14.09 -4.56
C TYR A 84 2.23 -13.90 -5.19
N ASP A 85 2.32 -14.16 -6.49
CA ASP A 85 3.48 -13.77 -7.29
C ASP A 85 3.53 -12.24 -7.36
N GLU A 86 4.67 -11.67 -7.03
CA GLU A 86 4.86 -10.21 -6.95
C GLU A 86 4.50 -9.50 -8.26
N GLU A 87 4.95 -10.04 -9.38
CA GLU A 87 4.67 -9.47 -10.70
C GLU A 87 3.20 -9.52 -11.06
N GLU A 88 2.54 -10.64 -10.79
CA GLU A 88 1.10 -10.81 -11.06
C GLU A 88 0.26 -9.89 -10.18
N PHE A 89 0.60 -9.79 -8.90
CA PHE A 89 -0.11 -8.95 -7.95
C PHE A 89 0.04 -7.47 -8.30
N GLN A 90 1.25 -7.04 -8.64
CA GLN A 90 1.51 -5.66 -9.08
C GLN A 90 0.75 -5.32 -10.36
N ALA A 91 0.75 -6.22 -11.34
CA ALA A 91 0.02 -6.02 -12.58
C ALA A 91 -1.48 -5.89 -12.33
N TYR A 92 -2.03 -6.72 -11.45
CA TYR A 92 -3.44 -6.66 -11.08
C TYR A 92 -3.78 -5.34 -10.37
N LEU A 93 -2.94 -4.90 -9.45
CA LEU A 93 -3.09 -3.62 -8.76
C LEU A 93 -3.07 -2.45 -9.73
N LEU A 94 -2.11 -2.45 -10.65
CA LEU A 94 -1.98 -1.37 -11.63
C LEU A 94 -3.20 -1.29 -12.56
N GLU A 95 -3.80 -2.43 -12.90
CA GLU A 95 -5.01 -2.44 -13.73
C GLU A 95 -6.26 -1.96 -12.99
N ASN A 96 -6.36 -2.27 -11.68
CA ASN A 96 -7.60 -2.10 -10.92
C ASN A 96 -7.55 -1.00 -9.87
N CYS A 97 -6.40 -0.39 -9.65
CA CYS A 97 -6.22 0.65 -8.64
C CYS A 97 -5.60 1.90 -9.25
N GLU A 98 -6.37 2.99 -9.32
CA GLU A 98 -5.88 4.27 -9.83
C GLU A 98 -4.77 4.85 -8.96
N ALA A 99 -4.89 4.69 -7.64
CA ALA A 99 -3.87 5.17 -6.70
C ALA A 99 -2.52 4.51 -6.95
N ALA A 100 -2.50 3.21 -7.27
CA ALA A 100 -1.27 2.49 -7.61
C ALA A 100 -0.64 3.03 -8.89
N LYS A 101 -1.45 3.36 -9.90
CA LYS A 101 -0.98 3.98 -11.13
C LYS A 101 -0.36 5.36 -10.87
N GLU A 102 -1.02 6.16 -10.07
CA GLU A 102 -0.53 7.49 -9.69
C GLU A 102 0.79 7.41 -8.94
N MET A 103 0.89 6.46 -8.02
CA MET A 103 2.13 6.21 -7.28
C MET A 103 3.28 5.82 -8.20
N LEU A 104 3.01 4.96 -9.17
CA LEU A 104 4.01 4.54 -10.16
C LEU A 104 4.46 5.73 -11.02
N GLU A 105 3.54 6.56 -11.46
CA GLU A 105 3.84 7.75 -12.25
C GLU A 105 4.66 8.76 -11.45
N MET A 106 4.34 8.95 -10.17
CA MET A 106 5.12 9.80 -9.28
C MET A 106 6.53 9.26 -9.09
N GLY A 107 6.67 7.94 -8.91
CA GLY A 107 7.96 7.29 -8.80
C GLY A 107 8.83 7.48 -10.03
N LYS A 108 8.24 7.38 -11.22
CA LYS A 108 8.94 7.63 -12.49
C LYS A 108 9.37 9.08 -12.62
N ALA A 109 8.52 10.02 -12.20
CA ALA A 109 8.85 11.43 -12.22
C ALA A 109 10.04 11.75 -11.31
N PHE A 110 10.07 11.15 -10.11
CA PHE A 110 11.19 11.32 -9.19
C PHE A 110 12.49 10.71 -9.73
N GLN A 111 12.41 9.55 -10.37
CA GLN A 111 13.56 8.93 -11.02
C GLN A 111 14.11 9.80 -12.14
N GLY A 112 13.23 10.41 -12.92
CA GLY A 112 13.62 11.34 -13.98
C GLY A 112 14.32 12.60 -13.47
N ILE A 113 13.93 13.07 -12.29
CA ILE A 113 14.56 14.25 -11.65
C ILE A 113 15.95 13.87 -11.10
N GLY A 114 16.12 12.62 -10.64
CA GLY A 114 17.38 12.13 -10.09
C GLY A 114 18.48 11.87 -11.11
N GLU A 115 18.13 11.85 -12.39
CA GLU A 115 19.07 11.69 -13.48
C GLU A 115 19.44 13.06 -14.06
#